data_5202cdfaa3fb82d72c85e9cf2a7807d4
#
_entry.id   5202cdfaa3fb82d72c85e9cf2a7807d4
#
_cell.length_a   1.000
_cell.length_b   1.000
_cell.length_c   1.000
_cell.angle_alpha   90.00
_cell.angle_beta   90.00
_cell.angle_gamma   90.00
#
_symmetry.space_group_name_H-M   'P 1'
#
loop_
_entity.id
_entity.type
_entity.pdbx_description
1 polymer ?
#
loop_
_entity_poly.entity_id
_entity_poly.type
_entity_poly.pdbx_seq_one_letter_code
_entity_poly.pdbx_strand_id
1 'polypeptide(L)'
;AENAKLRTRVSELEDKLNQNSRNSHLPPSRDPASIKAAIPRKKGKRKPGGKKGHQGGTLLKIEQADECIDLKATQCGCGYNLSGEKQQIIDTRQVFDIPPIKLSVKEYRLMQCQCPKCHRMNLGKFPQYVTAPAQYGPHLKALTVLLNTDGKLPLNKIVSLFKDLFNISINENTLLEATNKCYKLLEPFEKEIRSLLPQEKVMHLDETGLLINLDLYWMHGMCTERLTFLRVHPNRGMEALKEVSDVLNPFKGTLIHDFFKVYFRLSIDKHGMCGAHILRELQQLIDQGSKWAVKVHNLIME
;
A
#
# COMPACT_ATOMS: atom_id res chain seq x y z
N ALA A 1 38.79 19.40 -36.65
CA ALA A 1 38.51 19.76 -35.26
C ALA A 1 36.98 19.97 -35.00
N GLU A 2 36.27 20.71 -35.86
CA GLU A 2 34.85 21.05 -35.67
C GLU A 2 33.92 19.83 -35.82
N ASN A 3 34.12 19.00 -36.85
CA ASN A 3 33.36 17.76 -37.06
C ASN A 3 33.54 16.77 -35.90
N ALA A 4 34.66 16.74 -35.21
CA ALA A 4 34.86 15.89 -34.02
C ALA A 4 34.06 16.42 -32.86
N LYS A 5 34.02 17.73 -32.60
CA LYS A 5 33.19 18.39 -31.56
C LYS A 5 31.71 18.17 -31.82
N LEU A 6 31.27 18.28 -33.08
CA LEU A 6 29.88 18.05 -33.44
C LEU A 6 29.47 16.58 -33.22
N ARG A 7 30.32 15.62 -33.61
CA ARG A 7 30.06 14.17 -33.34
C ARG A 7 29.95 13.90 -31.83
N THR A 8 30.87 14.42 -31.03
CA THR A 8 30.78 14.30 -29.56
C THR A 8 29.49 14.89 -29.03
N ARG A 9 29.11 16.08 -29.54
CA ARG A 9 27.86 16.74 -29.09
C ARG A 9 26.60 15.98 -29.50
N VAL A 10 26.58 15.40 -30.71
CA VAL A 10 25.48 14.55 -31.15
C VAL A 10 25.37 13.30 -30.27
N SER A 11 26.48 12.62 -29.97
CA SER A 11 26.49 11.46 -29.07
C SER A 11 25.98 11.81 -27.67
N GLU A 12 26.42 12.94 -27.09
CA GLU A 12 25.92 13.40 -25.79
C GLU A 12 24.40 13.69 -25.79
N LEU A 13 23.86 14.21 -26.89
CA LEU A 13 22.43 14.49 -27.04
C LEU A 13 21.63 13.20 -27.24
N GLU A 14 22.14 12.27 -28.03
CA GLU A 14 21.55 10.93 -28.20
C GLU A 14 21.50 10.18 -26.88
N ASP A 15 22.58 10.21 -26.08
CA ASP A 15 22.64 9.62 -24.77
C ASP A 15 21.59 10.21 -23.82
N LYS A 16 21.39 11.54 -23.85
CA LYS A 16 20.34 12.20 -23.05
C LYS A 16 18.93 11.83 -23.51
N LEU A 17 18.70 11.68 -24.81
CA LEU A 17 17.41 11.27 -25.36
C LEU A 17 17.07 9.81 -25.00
N ASN A 18 18.08 8.96 -24.88
CA ASN A 18 17.94 7.54 -24.54
C ASN A 18 17.77 7.28 -23.03
N GLN A 19 17.90 8.33 -22.18
CA GLN A 19 17.69 8.18 -20.75
C GLN A 19 16.21 7.92 -20.41
N ASN A 20 16.00 6.97 -19.51
CA ASN A 20 14.68 6.56 -19.01
C ASN A 20 14.80 5.98 -17.60
N SER A 21 13.69 5.61 -16.96
CA SER A 21 13.68 5.08 -15.60
C SER A 21 14.44 3.77 -15.38
N ARG A 22 14.87 3.09 -16.45
CA ARG A 22 15.60 1.82 -16.37
C ARG A 22 17.11 1.98 -16.40
N ASN A 23 17.58 3.07 -17.00
CA ASN A 23 19.01 3.33 -17.21
C ASN A 23 19.48 4.68 -16.66
N SER A 24 18.66 5.37 -15.86
CA SER A 24 19.00 6.64 -15.22
C SER A 24 18.20 6.86 -13.95
N HIS A 25 18.47 7.97 -13.26
CA HIS A 25 17.71 8.43 -12.10
C HIS A 25 16.35 9.10 -12.45
N LEU A 26 15.97 9.12 -13.74
CA LEU A 26 14.69 9.69 -14.14
C LEU A 26 13.51 8.87 -13.59
N PRO A 27 12.49 9.54 -13.03
CA PRO A 27 11.33 8.82 -12.52
C PRO A 27 10.50 8.21 -13.66
N PRO A 28 9.82 7.06 -13.46
CA PRO A 28 8.97 6.41 -14.47
C PRO A 28 7.88 7.31 -15.05
N SER A 29 7.50 8.39 -14.35
CA SER A 29 6.53 9.38 -14.83
C SER A 29 7.03 10.15 -16.07
N ARG A 30 8.35 10.26 -16.24
CA ARG A 30 9.01 10.92 -17.40
C ARG A 30 9.29 10.00 -18.56
N ASP A 31 9.09 8.68 -18.43
CA ASP A 31 9.31 7.76 -19.51
C ASP A 31 8.39 8.05 -20.71
N PRO A 32 8.92 8.01 -21.95
CA PRO A 32 8.10 8.07 -23.14
C PRO A 32 7.06 6.95 -23.19
N ALA A 33 5.93 7.19 -23.84
CA ALA A 33 4.84 6.20 -23.94
C ALA A 33 5.31 4.87 -24.55
N SER A 34 6.27 4.91 -25.48
CA SER A 34 6.91 3.73 -26.07
C SER A 34 7.63 2.84 -25.07
N ILE A 35 8.26 3.42 -24.04
CA ILE A 35 8.95 2.69 -22.97
C ILE A 35 7.95 2.18 -21.93
N LYS A 36 6.92 2.94 -21.62
CA LYS A 36 5.82 2.51 -20.73
C LYS A 36 5.06 1.32 -21.31
N ALA A 37 4.81 1.31 -22.62
CA ALA A 37 4.14 0.21 -23.31
C ALA A 37 5.04 -1.04 -23.49
N ALA A 38 6.34 -0.88 -23.57
CA ALA A 38 7.30 -1.95 -23.79
C ALA A 38 7.76 -2.55 -22.45
N ILE A 39 6.89 -3.22 -21.71
CA ILE A 39 7.29 -4.24 -20.73
C ILE A 39 6.99 -5.62 -21.32
N PRO A 40 7.77 -6.15 -22.28
CA PRO A 40 7.77 -7.56 -22.51
C PRO A 40 8.47 -8.16 -21.30
N ARG A 41 7.72 -8.82 -20.42
CA ARG A 41 8.34 -9.77 -19.50
C ARG A 41 9.23 -10.66 -20.36
N LYS A 42 10.56 -10.59 -20.19
CA LYS A 42 11.48 -11.54 -20.85
C LYS A 42 10.88 -12.91 -20.60
N LYS A 43 10.39 -13.57 -21.64
CA LYS A 43 9.92 -14.96 -21.54
C LYS A 43 11.09 -15.73 -20.97
N GLY A 44 11.00 -16.10 -19.70
CA GLY A 44 12.02 -16.94 -19.10
C GLY A 44 12.13 -18.22 -19.95
N LYS A 45 13.34 -18.73 -20.16
CA LYS A 45 13.58 -20.01 -20.86
C LYS A 45 12.92 -21.21 -20.16
N ARG A 46 12.21 -20.99 -19.06
CA ARG A 46 11.53 -22.02 -18.25
C ARG A 46 10.08 -22.17 -18.68
N LYS A 47 9.62 -23.42 -18.79
CA LYS A 47 8.21 -23.74 -19.00
C LYS A 47 7.38 -23.16 -17.85
N PRO A 48 6.16 -22.62 -18.09
CA PRO A 48 5.27 -22.17 -17.03
C PRO A 48 4.92 -23.38 -16.14
N GLY A 49 5.03 -23.19 -14.82
CA GLY A 49 4.77 -24.22 -13.81
C GLY A 49 5.66 -24.06 -12.58
N GLY A 50 5.30 -24.70 -11.48
CA GLY A 50 6.08 -24.71 -10.25
C GLY A 50 7.43 -25.40 -10.42
N LYS A 51 8.46 -24.93 -9.71
CA LYS A 51 9.75 -25.64 -9.65
C LYS A 51 9.57 -26.98 -8.95
N LYS A 52 10.36 -28.01 -9.36
CA LYS A 52 10.40 -29.30 -8.65
C LYS A 52 10.76 -29.02 -7.18
N GLY A 53 9.89 -29.43 -6.24
CA GLY A 53 10.02 -29.11 -4.81
C GLY A 53 9.30 -27.82 -4.35
N HIS A 54 8.61 -27.10 -5.24
CA HIS A 54 7.74 -26.00 -4.81
C HIS A 54 6.51 -26.56 -4.10
N GLN A 55 6.33 -26.21 -2.83
CA GLN A 55 5.08 -26.50 -2.12
C GLN A 55 3.98 -25.66 -2.77
N GLY A 56 3.06 -26.35 -3.48
CA GLY A 56 1.90 -25.70 -4.06
C GLY A 56 1.04 -25.06 -2.97
N GLY A 57 0.54 -23.84 -3.20
CA GLY A 57 -0.42 -23.18 -2.33
C GLY A 57 -1.81 -23.85 -2.46
N THR A 58 -1.98 -25.06 -1.93
CA THR A 58 -3.29 -25.73 -1.89
C THR A 58 -4.07 -25.23 -0.69
N LEU A 59 -5.35 -24.94 -0.86
CA LEU A 59 -6.26 -24.61 0.24
C LEU A 59 -6.29 -25.80 1.22
N LEU A 60 -5.86 -25.52 2.46
CA LEU A 60 -5.84 -26.53 3.52
C LEU A 60 -7.15 -26.50 4.29
N LYS A 61 -7.57 -27.70 4.77
CA LYS A 61 -8.69 -27.81 5.69
C LYS A 61 -8.33 -27.15 7.02
N ILE A 62 -9.32 -26.50 7.66
CA ILE A 62 -9.23 -26.01 9.03
C ILE A 62 -9.70 -27.08 10.01
N GLU A 63 -9.24 -27.02 11.25
CA GLU A 63 -9.57 -28.02 12.27
C GLU A 63 -11.03 -27.95 12.70
N GLN A 64 -11.58 -26.74 12.81
CA GLN A 64 -12.94 -26.50 13.28
C GLN A 64 -13.74 -25.75 12.21
N ALA A 65 -14.75 -26.40 11.65
CA ALA A 65 -15.70 -25.79 10.71
C ALA A 65 -16.83 -25.09 11.49
N ASP A 66 -17.37 -24.00 10.94
CA ASP A 66 -18.49 -23.27 11.52
C ASP A 66 -19.78 -24.10 11.51
N GLU A 67 -19.96 -24.93 10.48
CA GLU A 67 -21.12 -25.80 10.29
C GLU A 67 -20.69 -27.16 9.75
N CYS A 68 -21.27 -28.23 10.27
CA CYS A 68 -21.06 -29.60 9.81
C CYS A 68 -22.37 -30.19 9.29
N ILE A 69 -22.39 -30.61 8.04
CA ILE A 69 -23.58 -31.20 7.39
C ILE A 69 -23.32 -32.69 7.15
N ASP A 70 -24.04 -33.56 7.83
CA ASP A 70 -23.98 -35.00 7.64
C ASP A 70 -24.79 -35.45 6.43
N LEU A 71 -24.13 -35.90 5.38
CA LEU A 71 -24.76 -36.46 4.19
C LEU A 71 -25.02 -37.94 4.37
N LYS A 72 -26.19 -38.29 4.89
CA LYS A 72 -26.57 -39.68 5.21
C LYS A 72 -27.16 -40.38 3.99
N ALA A 73 -26.81 -41.67 3.85
CA ALA A 73 -27.52 -42.52 2.89
C ALA A 73 -28.93 -42.81 3.41
N THR A 74 -29.95 -42.58 2.59
CA THR A 74 -31.33 -42.78 3.00
C THR A 74 -31.92 -44.10 2.51
N GLN A 75 -31.37 -44.65 1.44
CA GLN A 75 -31.88 -45.90 0.84
C GLN A 75 -30.72 -46.78 0.34
N CYS A 76 -30.83 -48.09 0.56
CA CYS A 76 -29.94 -49.10 0.00
C CYS A 76 -30.36 -49.44 -1.46
N GLY A 77 -29.40 -49.90 -2.27
CA GLY A 77 -29.69 -50.38 -3.65
C GLY A 77 -30.68 -51.57 -3.71
N CYS A 78 -30.92 -52.26 -2.58
CA CYS A 78 -31.95 -53.29 -2.46
C CYS A 78 -33.35 -52.74 -2.09
N GLY A 79 -33.49 -51.43 -1.89
CA GLY A 79 -34.74 -50.77 -1.50
C GLY A 79 -34.93 -50.57 0.00
N TYR A 80 -34.04 -51.10 0.86
CA TYR A 80 -34.13 -50.97 2.34
C TYR A 80 -33.91 -49.52 2.77
N ASN A 81 -34.72 -49.01 3.72
CA ASN A 81 -34.58 -47.67 4.28
C ASN A 81 -33.46 -47.64 5.35
N LEU A 82 -32.43 -46.78 5.11
CA LEU A 82 -31.26 -46.67 5.95
C LEU A 82 -31.32 -45.48 6.93
N SER A 83 -32.43 -44.74 6.98
CA SER A 83 -32.52 -43.48 7.77
C SER A 83 -32.32 -43.69 9.27
N GLY A 84 -32.57 -44.92 9.79
CA GLY A 84 -32.39 -45.32 11.21
C GLY A 84 -31.08 -46.01 11.50
N GLU A 85 -30.28 -46.31 10.50
CA GLU A 85 -29.04 -47.09 10.65
C GLU A 85 -27.86 -46.22 11.07
N LYS A 86 -26.92 -46.81 11.84
CA LYS A 86 -25.69 -46.15 12.26
C LYS A 86 -24.74 -46.00 11.07
N GLN A 87 -24.37 -44.79 10.77
CA GLN A 87 -23.46 -44.46 9.68
C GLN A 87 -22.15 -43.88 10.19
N GLN A 88 -21.07 -44.02 9.44
CA GLN A 88 -19.73 -43.54 9.78
C GLN A 88 -19.28 -42.50 8.78
N ILE A 89 -18.47 -41.54 9.25
CA ILE A 89 -17.79 -40.53 8.40
C ILE A 89 -16.64 -41.24 7.68
N ILE A 90 -16.66 -41.30 6.35
CA ILE A 90 -15.62 -41.89 5.51
C ILE A 90 -14.73 -40.86 4.83
N ASP A 91 -15.26 -39.64 4.56
CA ASP A 91 -14.53 -38.53 3.98
C ASP A 91 -15.17 -37.21 4.44
N THR A 92 -14.37 -36.16 4.48
CA THR A 92 -14.84 -34.80 4.79
C THR A 92 -14.32 -33.81 3.75
N ARG A 93 -15.16 -32.87 3.32
CA ARG A 93 -14.79 -31.80 2.40
C ARG A 93 -15.26 -30.48 3.00
N GLN A 94 -14.43 -29.45 2.88
CA GLN A 94 -14.77 -28.12 3.38
C GLN A 94 -14.93 -27.16 2.20
N VAL A 95 -15.97 -26.35 2.28
CA VAL A 95 -16.25 -25.26 1.33
C VAL A 95 -16.09 -23.95 2.10
N PHE A 96 -15.21 -23.09 1.64
CA PHE A 96 -15.01 -21.75 2.20
C PHE A 96 -15.82 -20.78 1.37
N ASP A 97 -16.76 -20.09 2.01
CA ASP A 97 -17.63 -19.12 1.35
C ASP A 97 -17.79 -17.86 2.21
N ILE A 98 -18.24 -16.79 1.60
CA ILE A 98 -18.56 -15.53 2.30
C ILE A 98 -20.08 -15.55 2.57
N PRO A 99 -20.50 -15.49 3.84
CA PRO A 99 -21.93 -15.38 4.15
C PRO A 99 -22.52 -14.06 3.59
N PRO A 100 -23.83 -13.99 3.38
CA PRO A 100 -24.47 -12.77 2.91
C PRO A 100 -24.10 -11.57 3.77
N ILE A 101 -23.43 -10.56 3.18
CA ILE A 101 -22.96 -9.38 3.88
C ILE A 101 -24.16 -8.48 4.18
N LYS A 102 -24.40 -8.16 5.47
CA LYS A 102 -25.50 -7.29 5.91
C LYS A 102 -24.98 -6.19 6.80
N LEU A 103 -25.56 -4.99 6.66
CA LEU A 103 -25.32 -3.93 7.63
C LEU A 103 -26.04 -4.24 8.94
N SER A 104 -25.32 -4.05 10.05
CA SER A 104 -25.91 -4.08 11.38
C SER A 104 -26.35 -2.67 11.78
N VAL A 105 -27.64 -2.50 12.05
CA VAL A 105 -28.22 -1.23 12.50
C VAL A 105 -28.49 -1.32 14.00
N LYS A 106 -27.89 -0.39 14.78
CA LYS A 106 -28.15 -0.24 16.22
C LYS A 106 -28.98 1.00 16.44
N GLU A 107 -30.13 0.86 17.09
CA GLU A 107 -30.98 1.97 17.52
C GLU A 107 -30.71 2.30 18.98
N TYR A 108 -30.42 3.55 19.27
CA TYR A 108 -30.26 4.07 20.63
C TYR A 108 -31.50 4.85 20.98
N ARG A 109 -32.22 4.41 22.04
CA ARG A 109 -33.45 5.04 22.53
C ARG A 109 -33.17 5.82 23.80
N LEU A 110 -33.34 7.13 23.75
CA LEU A 110 -33.21 7.97 24.91
C LEU A 110 -34.45 7.80 25.78
N MET A 111 -34.28 7.26 26.97
CA MET A 111 -35.37 7.02 27.91
C MET A 111 -35.40 8.11 28.98
N GLN A 112 -36.59 8.43 29.46
CA GLN A 112 -36.79 9.32 30.60
C GLN A 112 -37.62 8.63 31.69
N CYS A 113 -37.39 9.02 32.94
CA CYS A 113 -38.22 8.60 34.07
C CYS A 113 -38.32 9.71 35.13
N GLN A 114 -39.43 9.73 35.82
CA GLN A 114 -39.60 10.61 36.98
C GLN A 114 -39.08 9.93 38.24
N CYS A 115 -38.29 10.65 39.04
CA CYS A 115 -37.79 10.15 40.32
C CYS A 115 -38.97 10.00 41.31
N PRO A 116 -39.19 8.82 41.90
CA PRO A 116 -40.31 8.62 42.86
C PRO A 116 -40.13 9.38 44.15
N LYS A 117 -38.90 9.80 44.50
CA LYS A 117 -38.62 10.52 45.76
C LYS A 117 -38.76 12.03 45.62
N CYS A 118 -38.27 12.63 44.53
CA CYS A 118 -38.24 14.10 44.37
C CYS A 118 -39.02 14.61 43.15
N HIS A 119 -39.69 13.71 42.42
CA HIS A 119 -40.50 13.98 41.22
C HIS A 119 -39.75 14.67 40.08
N ARG A 120 -38.40 14.77 40.13
CA ARG A 120 -37.58 15.34 39.07
C ARG A 120 -37.52 14.37 37.88
N MET A 121 -37.68 14.92 36.69
CA MET A 121 -37.49 14.17 35.43
C MET A 121 -36.00 13.92 35.19
N ASN A 122 -35.65 12.69 34.87
CA ASN A 122 -34.27 12.27 34.53
C ASN A 122 -34.27 11.70 33.15
N LEU A 123 -33.28 12.12 32.39
CA LEU A 123 -33.03 11.67 31.00
C LEU A 123 -31.78 10.82 30.94
N GLY A 124 -31.82 9.77 30.17
CA GLY A 124 -30.61 9.04 29.74
C GLY A 124 -29.67 9.94 28.95
N LYS A 125 -28.54 9.39 28.49
CA LYS A 125 -27.60 10.12 27.64
C LYS A 125 -27.19 9.22 26.47
N PHE A 126 -27.11 9.79 25.27
CA PHE A 126 -26.51 9.09 24.15
C PHE A 126 -25.01 8.92 24.38
N PRO A 127 -24.42 7.81 23.87
CA PRO A 127 -22.98 7.69 23.79
C PRO A 127 -22.37 8.89 23.00
N GLN A 128 -21.18 9.32 23.39
CA GLN A 128 -20.53 10.53 22.85
C GLN A 128 -20.36 10.49 21.31
N TYR A 129 -20.23 9.30 20.74
CA TYR A 129 -20.08 9.14 19.28
C TYR A 129 -21.43 9.09 18.52
N VAL A 130 -22.56 9.09 19.22
CA VAL A 130 -23.91 9.12 18.62
C VAL A 130 -24.40 10.57 18.64
N THR A 131 -24.21 11.26 17.52
CA THR A 131 -24.40 12.71 17.41
C THR A 131 -25.48 13.12 16.43
N ALA A 132 -26.00 12.19 15.63
CA ALA A 132 -27.01 12.45 14.61
C ALA A 132 -28.14 11.42 14.66
N PRO A 133 -29.36 11.77 14.19
CA PRO A 133 -30.50 10.85 14.13
C PRO A 133 -30.21 9.55 13.35
N ALA A 134 -29.39 9.66 12.30
CA ALA A 134 -28.86 8.53 11.54
C ALA A 134 -27.42 8.84 11.15
N GLN A 135 -26.52 7.89 11.34
CA GLN A 135 -25.11 8.05 11.02
C GLN A 135 -24.45 6.72 10.67
N TYR A 136 -23.42 6.76 9.86
CA TYR A 136 -22.57 5.61 9.59
C TYR A 136 -21.62 5.34 10.75
N GLY A 137 -21.51 4.07 11.13
CA GLY A 137 -20.65 3.62 12.22
C GLY A 137 -19.15 3.65 11.90
N PRO A 138 -18.30 3.49 12.93
CA PRO A 138 -16.85 3.60 12.76
C PRO A 138 -16.27 2.51 11.86
N HIS A 139 -16.80 1.28 11.87
CA HIS A 139 -16.31 0.20 11.02
C HIS A 139 -16.55 0.45 9.52
N LEU A 140 -17.72 1.01 9.14
CA LEU A 140 -17.97 1.38 7.76
C LEU A 140 -17.04 2.51 7.28
N LYS A 141 -16.79 3.49 8.16
CA LYS A 141 -15.83 4.58 7.89
C LYS A 141 -14.40 4.05 7.75
N ALA A 142 -13.98 3.13 8.61
CA ALA A 142 -12.67 2.49 8.52
C ALA A 142 -12.51 1.68 7.22
N LEU A 143 -13.53 0.92 6.83
CA LEU A 143 -13.55 0.20 5.55
C LEU A 143 -13.40 1.16 4.36
N THR A 144 -14.09 2.32 4.40
CA THR A 144 -13.94 3.37 3.37
C THR A 144 -12.49 3.82 3.24
N VAL A 145 -11.85 4.14 4.36
CA VAL A 145 -10.45 4.60 4.37
C VAL A 145 -9.53 3.51 3.82
N LEU A 146 -9.69 2.26 4.24
CA LEU A 146 -8.92 1.12 3.74
C LEU A 146 -9.05 0.97 2.22
N LEU A 147 -10.27 0.98 1.70
CA LEU A 147 -10.53 0.83 0.27
C LEU A 147 -9.95 1.99 -0.54
N ASN A 148 -10.03 3.22 -0.03
CA ASN A 148 -9.50 4.41 -0.72
C ASN A 148 -7.98 4.50 -0.66
N THR A 149 -7.37 4.32 0.53
CA THR A 149 -5.94 4.55 0.73
C THR A 149 -5.10 3.34 0.33
N ASP A 150 -5.39 2.16 0.86
CA ASP A 150 -4.65 0.93 0.58
C ASP A 150 -5.16 0.25 -0.70
N GLY A 151 -6.48 0.10 -0.82
CA GLY A 151 -7.13 -0.48 -2.00
C GLY A 151 -7.03 0.38 -3.28
N LYS A 152 -6.62 1.66 -3.17
CA LYS A 152 -6.50 2.61 -4.29
C LYS A 152 -7.79 2.79 -5.09
N LEU A 153 -8.96 2.53 -4.47
CA LEU A 153 -10.25 2.71 -5.13
C LEU A 153 -10.68 4.18 -5.11
N PRO A 154 -11.05 4.76 -6.25
CA PRO A 154 -11.67 6.10 -6.30
C PRO A 154 -12.97 6.13 -5.51
N LEU A 155 -13.32 7.29 -4.94
CA LEU A 155 -14.52 7.43 -4.10
C LEU A 155 -15.80 6.98 -4.79
N ASN A 156 -16.00 7.34 -6.06
CA ASN A 156 -17.15 6.92 -6.85
C ASN A 156 -17.27 5.39 -7.00
N LYS A 157 -16.15 4.67 -7.06
CA LYS A 157 -16.12 3.20 -7.10
C LYS A 157 -16.48 2.60 -5.74
N ILE A 158 -16.07 3.24 -4.65
CA ILE A 158 -16.46 2.82 -3.29
C ILE A 158 -17.97 3.02 -3.09
N VAL A 159 -18.55 4.12 -3.58
CA VAL A 159 -20.01 4.37 -3.56
C VAL A 159 -20.75 3.25 -4.27
N SER A 160 -20.31 2.89 -5.50
CA SER A 160 -20.91 1.78 -6.26
C SER A 160 -20.80 0.45 -5.52
N LEU A 161 -19.60 0.15 -5.01
CA LEU A 161 -19.35 -1.08 -4.25
C LEU A 161 -20.23 -1.19 -3.00
N PHE A 162 -20.43 -0.10 -2.28
CA PHE A 162 -21.28 -0.08 -1.07
C PHE A 162 -22.76 -0.24 -1.43
N LYS A 163 -23.20 0.30 -2.57
CA LYS A 163 -24.54 0.05 -3.09
C LYS A 163 -24.75 -1.41 -3.43
N ASP A 164 -23.79 -2.03 -4.11
CA ASP A 164 -23.89 -3.42 -4.56
C ASP A 164 -23.82 -4.41 -3.39
N LEU A 165 -22.88 -4.20 -2.44
CA LEU A 165 -22.67 -5.12 -1.31
C LEU A 165 -23.68 -4.91 -0.17
N PHE A 166 -24.03 -3.66 0.14
CA PHE A 166 -24.79 -3.33 1.35
C PHE A 166 -26.15 -2.69 1.05
N ASN A 167 -26.47 -2.44 -0.21
CA ASN A 167 -27.67 -1.71 -0.64
C ASN A 167 -27.82 -0.33 0.03
N ILE A 168 -26.72 0.40 0.20
CA ILE A 168 -26.72 1.76 0.73
C ILE A 168 -26.23 2.76 -0.30
N SER A 169 -26.85 3.94 -0.30
CA SER A 169 -26.40 5.10 -1.08
C SER A 169 -25.64 6.04 -0.15
N ILE A 170 -24.30 6.01 -0.20
CA ILE A 170 -23.44 6.91 0.55
C ILE A 170 -22.91 8.01 -0.38
N ASN A 171 -22.77 9.22 0.13
CA ASN A 171 -22.23 10.35 -0.62
C ASN A 171 -20.70 10.33 -0.57
N GLU A 172 -20.02 10.71 -1.67
CA GLU A 172 -18.56 10.81 -1.75
C GLU A 172 -17.99 11.76 -0.67
N ASN A 173 -18.68 12.87 -0.36
CA ASN A 173 -18.26 13.78 0.69
C ASN A 173 -18.20 13.08 2.07
N THR A 174 -19.14 12.19 2.37
CA THR A 174 -19.11 11.40 3.61
C THR A 174 -17.90 10.47 3.66
N LEU A 175 -17.51 9.90 2.52
CA LEU A 175 -16.31 9.08 2.41
C LEU A 175 -15.04 9.93 2.59
N LEU A 176 -14.99 11.09 1.98
CA LEU A 176 -13.88 12.06 2.13
C LEU A 176 -13.75 12.53 3.58
N GLU A 177 -14.85 12.87 4.25
CA GLU A 177 -14.86 13.22 5.66
C GLU A 177 -14.32 12.10 6.56
N ALA A 178 -14.63 10.83 6.24
CA ALA A 178 -14.08 9.70 6.98
C ALA A 178 -12.54 9.64 6.86
N THR A 179 -12.01 9.85 5.65
CA THR A 179 -10.57 9.91 5.40
C THR A 179 -9.91 11.08 6.14
N ASN A 180 -10.50 12.28 6.07
CA ASN A 180 -10.01 13.46 6.77
C ASN A 180 -10.03 13.28 8.29
N LYS A 181 -11.05 12.63 8.82
CA LYS A 181 -11.13 12.32 10.24
C LYS A 181 -10.07 11.31 10.66
N CYS A 182 -9.85 10.26 9.85
CA CYS A 182 -8.79 9.28 10.08
C CYS A 182 -7.41 9.95 10.09
N TYR A 183 -7.12 10.81 9.11
CA TYR A 183 -5.89 11.59 9.05
C TYR A 183 -5.61 12.35 10.36
N LYS A 184 -6.61 13.08 10.88
CA LYS A 184 -6.48 13.81 12.14
C LYS A 184 -6.28 12.88 13.36
N LEU A 185 -6.93 11.72 13.37
CA LEU A 185 -6.78 10.74 14.45
C LEU A 185 -5.41 10.06 14.45
N LEU A 186 -4.74 9.98 13.29
CA LEU A 186 -3.41 9.38 13.14
C LEU A 186 -2.26 10.36 13.41
N GLU A 187 -2.52 11.64 13.64
CA GLU A 187 -1.47 12.64 13.95
C GLU A 187 -0.55 12.24 15.12
N PRO A 188 -1.04 11.68 16.26
CA PRO A 188 -0.16 11.22 17.33
C PRO A 188 0.75 10.08 16.89
N PHE A 189 0.24 9.16 16.05
CA PHE A 189 1.00 8.04 15.51
C PHE A 189 2.09 8.52 14.52
N GLU A 190 1.77 9.52 13.69
CA GLU A 190 2.76 10.16 12.81
C GLU A 190 3.89 10.79 13.62
N LYS A 191 3.56 11.50 14.72
CA LYS A 191 4.55 12.09 15.63
C LYS A 191 5.46 11.02 16.27
N GLU A 192 4.88 9.87 16.62
CA GLU A 192 5.64 8.75 17.16
C GLU A 192 6.62 8.19 16.10
N ILE A 193 6.17 7.94 14.88
CA ILE A 193 7.06 7.50 13.78
C ILE A 193 8.21 8.49 13.59
N ARG A 194 7.93 9.80 13.56
CA ARG A 194 8.95 10.85 13.43
C ARG A 194 9.97 10.81 14.57
N SER A 195 9.56 10.46 15.79
CA SER A 195 10.46 10.35 16.94
C SER A 195 11.30 9.07 16.95
N LEU A 196 10.83 8.00 16.29
CA LEU A 196 11.52 6.72 16.20
C LEU A 196 12.54 6.67 15.05
N LEU A 197 12.23 7.30 13.92
CA LEU A 197 13.10 7.29 12.73
C LEU A 197 14.56 7.69 13.03
N PRO A 198 14.87 8.74 13.83
CA PRO A 198 16.25 9.11 14.15
C PRO A 198 17.02 8.07 14.94
N GLN A 199 16.35 7.12 15.58
CA GLN A 199 16.95 6.08 16.42
C GLN A 199 17.35 4.83 15.60
N GLU A 200 16.96 4.76 14.33
CA GLU A 200 17.24 3.64 13.46
C GLU A 200 18.71 3.65 12.96
N LYS A 201 19.24 2.47 12.68
CA LYS A 201 20.63 2.33 12.21
C LYS A 201 20.81 2.71 10.74
N VAL A 202 19.78 2.46 9.94
CA VAL A 202 19.77 2.71 8.50
C VAL A 202 18.43 3.34 8.13
N MET A 203 18.47 4.43 7.39
CA MET A 203 17.28 5.09 6.84
C MET A 203 17.50 5.33 5.35
N HIS A 204 16.49 5.03 4.56
CA HIS A 204 16.43 5.33 3.13
C HIS A 204 15.69 6.65 2.94
N LEU A 205 16.23 7.51 2.10
CA LEU A 205 15.62 8.78 1.73
C LEU A 205 15.57 8.87 0.20
N ASP A 206 14.37 9.05 -0.33
CA ASP A 206 14.12 9.18 -1.76
C ASP A 206 12.91 10.10 -1.99
N GLU A 207 12.74 10.63 -3.19
CA GLU A 207 11.59 11.44 -3.53
C GLU A 207 11.01 11.05 -4.89
N THR A 208 9.70 11.23 -5.02
CA THR A 208 8.98 11.05 -6.28
C THR A 208 8.08 12.23 -6.59
N GLY A 209 8.00 12.60 -7.87
CA GLY A 209 7.10 13.64 -8.32
C GLY A 209 5.65 13.15 -8.39
N LEU A 210 4.71 13.97 -7.95
CA LEU A 210 3.27 13.75 -8.09
C LEU A 210 2.57 15.03 -8.53
N LEU A 211 1.44 14.90 -9.22
CA LEU A 211 0.64 16.03 -9.62
C LEU A 211 -0.52 16.23 -8.64
N ILE A 212 -0.66 17.44 -8.11
CA ILE A 212 -1.80 17.86 -7.30
C ILE A 212 -2.42 19.06 -8.00
N ASN A 213 -3.65 18.94 -8.49
CA ASN A 213 -4.33 19.96 -9.28
C ASN A 213 -3.52 20.49 -10.47
N LEU A 214 -2.81 19.58 -11.17
CA LEU A 214 -1.91 19.85 -12.29
C LEU A 214 -0.57 20.51 -11.91
N ASP A 215 -0.35 20.88 -10.67
CA ASP A 215 0.93 21.40 -10.17
C ASP A 215 1.83 20.24 -9.72
N LEU A 216 3.13 20.36 -10.00
CA LEU A 216 4.13 19.38 -9.60
C LEU A 216 4.50 19.56 -8.14
N TYR A 217 4.26 18.52 -7.36
CA TYR A 217 4.71 18.36 -5.99
C TYR A 217 5.68 17.19 -5.88
N TRP A 218 6.37 17.10 -4.76
CA TRP A 218 7.32 16.04 -4.46
C TRP A 218 6.95 15.34 -3.17
N MET A 219 6.87 14.03 -3.22
CA MET A 219 6.68 13.21 -2.04
C MET A 219 8.03 12.66 -1.61
N HIS A 220 8.51 13.12 -0.45
CA HIS A 220 9.73 12.67 0.19
C HIS A 220 9.40 11.49 1.09
N GLY A 221 10.10 10.37 0.90
CA GLY A 221 9.93 9.14 1.68
C GLY A 221 11.15 8.90 2.56
N MET A 222 10.93 8.76 3.86
CA MET A 222 11.91 8.31 4.83
C MET A 222 11.51 6.92 5.30
N CYS A 223 12.30 5.92 4.93
CA CYS A 223 11.94 4.52 5.14
C CYS A 223 13.05 3.77 5.87
N THR A 224 12.65 2.90 6.79
CA THR A 224 13.51 1.88 7.41
C THR A 224 12.91 0.50 7.13
N GLU A 225 13.43 -0.55 7.72
CA GLU A 225 12.85 -1.89 7.62
C GLU A 225 11.40 -1.94 8.17
N ARG A 226 11.08 -1.12 9.18
CA ARG A 226 9.81 -1.18 9.92
C ARG A 226 8.97 0.08 9.85
N LEU A 227 9.58 1.22 9.56
CA LEU A 227 8.95 2.53 9.61
C LEU A 227 8.98 3.18 8.23
N THR A 228 7.88 3.84 7.88
CA THR A 228 7.79 4.68 6.67
C THR A 228 7.11 5.98 7.04
N PHE A 229 7.75 7.10 6.71
CA PHE A 229 7.19 8.44 6.82
C PHE A 229 7.23 9.11 5.45
N LEU A 230 6.10 9.67 5.04
CA LEU A 230 5.93 10.35 3.75
C LEU A 230 5.59 11.83 3.98
N ARG A 231 6.31 12.72 3.30
CA ARG A 231 6.03 14.16 3.33
C ARG A 231 5.87 14.71 1.91
N VAL A 232 4.76 15.37 1.65
CA VAL A 232 4.53 16.06 0.36
C VAL A 232 4.93 17.53 0.51
N HIS A 233 5.71 18.04 -0.47
CA HIS A 233 6.17 19.42 -0.50
C HIS A 233 6.19 19.94 -1.95
N PRO A 234 5.90 21.25 -2.22
CA PRO A 234 5.98 21.79 -3.57
C PRO A 234 7.40 21.79 -4.16
N ASN A 235 8.42 21.86 -3.31
CA ASN A 235 9.82 21.87 -3.75
C ASN A 235 10.50 20.52 -3.52
N ARG A 236 11.41 20.13 -4.44
CA ARG A 236 12.22 18.91 -4.35
C ARG A 236 13.43 19.06 -3.41
N GLY A 237 13.93 20.29 -3.23
CA GLY A 237 15.25 20.55 -2.69
C GLY A 237 15.31 20.70 -1.17
N MET A 238 16.32 21.46 -0.72
CA MET A 238 16.65 21.66 0.69
C MET A 238 15.49 22.23 1.53
N GLU A 239 14.59 23.01 0.93
CA GLU A 239 13.42 23.56 1.64
C GLU A 239 12.51 22.45 2.18
N ALA A 240 12.24 21.44 1.35
CA ALA A 240 11.46 20.29 1.77
C ALA A 240 12.15 19.52 2.93
N LEU A 241 13.47 19.35 2.85
CA LEU A 241 14.24 18.64 3.88
C LEU A 241 14.32 19.41 5.21
N LYS A 242 14.22 20.74 5.19
CA LYS A 242 14.11 21.55 6.41
C LYS A 242 12.82 21.28 7.19
N GLU A 243 11.71 20.97 6.52
CA GLU A 243 10.45 20.62 7.20
C GLU A 243 10.48 19.30 7.97
N VAL A 244 11.48 18.47 7.70
CA VAL A 244 11.71 17.17 8.37
C VAL A 244 13.06 17.16 9.11
N SER A 245 13.56 18.34 9.45
CA SER A 245 14.82 18.52 10.19
C SER A 245 14.78 17.91 11.59
N ASP A 246 13.63 17.79 12.20
CA ASP A 246 13.41 17.07 13.46
C ASP A 246 13.72 15.56 13.36
N VAL A 247 13.62 14.98 12.17
CA VAL A 247 14.02 13.59 11.89
C VAL A 247 15.49 13.52 11.45
N LEU A 248 15.89 14.39 10.52
CA LEU A 248 17.20 14.31 9.86
C LEU A 248 18.36 14.80 10.75
N ASN A 249 18.18 15.88 11.52
CA ASN A 249 19.26 16.44 12.33
C ASN A 249 19.72 15.52 13.48
N PRO A 250 18.83 14.85 14.23
CA PRO A 250 19.25 13.93 15.29
C PRO A 250 19.69 12.55 14.76
N PHE A 251 19.47 12.23 13.48
CA PHE A 251 19.81 10.93 12.91
C PHE A 251 21.33 10.70 12.89
N LYS A 252 21.79 9.59 13.45
CA LYS A 252 23.22 9.21 13.57
C LYS A 252 23.56 7.91 12.82
N GLY A 253 22.57 7.31 12.18
CA GLY A 253 22.75 6.10 11.39
C GLY A 253 23.35 6.35 10.01
N THR A 254 23.22 5.37 9.12
CA THR A 254 23.61 5.49 7.72
C THR A 254 22.41 5.92 6.88
N LEU A 255 22.50 7.05 6.20
CA LEU A 255 21.48 7.52 5.25
C LEU A 255 21.75 6.94 3.86
N ILE A 256 20.83 6.12 3.36
CA ILE A 256 20.88 5.56 2.01
C ILE A 256 20.03 6.45 1.08
N HIS A 257 20.63 6.94 -0.01
CA HIS A 257 19.96 7.80 -0.97
C HIS A 257 20.53 7.65 -2.40
N ASP A 258 19.96 8.33 -3.36
CA ASP A 258 20.49 8.45 -4.72
C ASP A 258 21.66 9.46 -4.80
N PHE A 259 22.09 9.79 -6.02
CA PHE A 259 23.17 10.77 -6.26
C PHE A 259 22.68 12.23 -6.23
N PHE A 260 21.49 12.53 -5.75
CA PHE A 260 20.99 13.90 -5.71
C PHE A 260 21.82 14.76 -4.75
N LYS A 261 22.46 15.80 -5.29
CA LYS A 261 23.44 16.63 -4.59
C LYS A 261 22.96 17.26 -3.28
N VAL A 262 21.65 17.40 -3.12
CA VAL A 262 21.06 18.01 -1.92
C VAL A 262 21.26 17.12 -0.70
N TYR A 263 21.22 15.81 -0.84
CA TYR A 263 21.40 14.87 0.27
C TYR A 263 22.82 14.93 0.88
N PHE A 264 23.84 15.17 0.03
CA PHE A 264 25.23 15.34 0.51
C PHE A 264 25.48 16.63 1.29
N ARG A 265 24.49 17.54 1.33
CA ARG A 265 24.54 18.77 2.13
C ARG A 265 23.92 18.61 3.52
N LEU A 266 23.33 17.47 3.80
CA LEU A 266 22.80 17.13 5.12
C LEU A 266 23.97 16.88 6.07
N SER A 267 23.86 17.35 7.31
CA SER A 267 24.85 17.15 8.36
C SER A 267 24.75 15.74 8.96
N ILE A 268 24.92 14.72 8.11
CA ILE A 268 24.88 13.30 8.45
C ILE A 268 26.24 12.70 8.15
N ASP A 269 26.83 12.00 9.12
CA ASP A 269 28.21 11.51 9.02
C ASP A 269 28.38 10.34 8.05
N LYS A 270 27.32 9.53 7.86
CA LYS A 270 27.37 8.29 7.08
C LYS A 270 26.35 8.31 5.96
N HIS A 271 26.86 8.38 4.73
CA HIS A 271 26.05 8.26 3.51
C HIS A 271 26.31 6.93 2.84
N GLY A 272 25.24 6.25 2.42
CA GLY A 272 25.27 5.07 1.56
C GLY A 272 24.54 5.34 0.26
N MET A 273 25.05 4.77 -0.83
CA MET A 273 24.41 4.92 -2.13
C MET A 273 23.36 3.83 -2.34
N CYS A 274 22.20 4.22 -2.87
CA CYS A 274 21.13 3.27 -3.18
C CYS A 274 21.56 2.30 -4.29
N GLY A 275 21.62 1.01 -3.98
CA GLY A 275 22.05 -0.03 -4.92
C GLY A 275 21.19 -0.08 -6.19
N ALA A 276 19.87 0.18 -6.08
CA ALA A 276 19.00 0.23 -7.24
C ALA A 276 19.35 1.37 -8.21
N HIS A 277 19.77 2.54 -7.69
CA HIS A 277 20.23 3.66 -8.51
C HIS A 277 21.59 3.37 -9.12
N ILE A 278 22.52 2.76 -8.38
CA ILE A 278 23.80 2.31 -8.93
C ILE A 278 23.59 1.36 -10.11
N LEU A 279 22.71 0.37 -9.97
CA LEU A 279 22.42 -0.59 -11.05
C LEU A 279 21.82 0.09 -12.29
N ARG A 280 20.97 1.12 -12.12
CA ARG A 280 20.42 1.90 -13.24
C ARG A 280 21.51 2.70 -13.97
N GLU A 281 22.40 3.36 -13.22
CA GLU A 281 23.54 4.08 -13.81
C GLU A 281 24.50 3.13 -14.57
N LEU A 282 24.77 1.96 -13.98
CA LEU A 282 25.54 0.92 -14.68
C LEU A 282 24.82 0.42 -15.94
N GLN A 283 23.49 0.28 -15.91
CA GLN A 283 22.72 -0.10 -17.09
C GLN A 283 22.84 0.93 -18.21
N GLN A 284 22.84 2.23 -17.89
CA GLN A 284 23.07 3.28 -18.89
C GLN A 284 24.44 3.11 -19.55
N LEU A 285 25.49 2.87 -18.76
CA LEU A 285 26.83 2.63 -19.29
C LEU A 285 26.93 1.36 -20.14
N ILE A 286 26.16 0.33 -19.78
CA ILE A 286 26.05 -0.91 -20.58
C ILE A 286 25.37 -0.62 -21.92
N ASP A 287 24.29 0.15 -21.91
CA ASP A 287 23.57 0.55 -23.13
C ASP A 287 24.46 1.38 -24.08
N GLN A 288 25.44 2.12 -23.52
CA GLN A 288 26.49 2.85 -24.25
C GLN A 288 27.67 1.96 -24.68
N GLY A 289 27.62 0.64 -24.43
CA GLY A 289 28.64 -0.32 -24.86
C GLY A 289 29.82 -0.53 -23.91
N SER A 290 29.73 -0.06 -22.65
CA SER A 290 30.80 -0.20 -21.66
C SER A 290 30.94 -1.63 -21.14
N LYS A 291 32.03 -2.30 -21.51
CA LYS A 291 32.30 -3.71 -21.10
C LYS A 291 32.61 -3.85 -19.61
N TRP A 292 33.24 -2.85 -18.97
CA TRP A 292 33.54 -2.91 -17.55
C TRP A 292 32.28 -2.78 -16.71
N ALA A 293 31.30 -1.97 -17.15
CA ALA A 293 30.04 -1.80 -16.43
C ALA A 293 29.25 -3.11 -16.36
N VAL A 294 29.31 -3.97 -17.38
CA VAL A 294 28.71 -5.31 -17.35
C VAL A 294 29.30 -6.16 -16.22
N LYS A 295 30.63 -6.11 -16.03
CA LYS A 295 31.29 -6.89 -14.98
C LYS A 295 30.87 -6.42 -13.59
N VAL A 296 30.87 -5.10 -13.37
CA VAL A 296 30.46 -4.50 -12.06
C VAL A 296 28.99 -4.77 -11.78
N HIS A 297 28.11 -4.59 -12.77
CA HIS A 297 26.69 -4.88 -12.63
C HIS A 297 26.44 -6.34 -12.20
N ASN A 298 27.10 -7.29 -12.85
CA ASN A 298 26.95 -8.71 -12.49
C ASN A 298 27.47 -9.00 -11.08
N LEU A 299 28.59 -8.40 -10.66
CA LEU A 299 29.14 -8.55 -9.32
C LEU A 299 28.19 -8.04 -8.23
N ILE A 300 27.44 -6.96 -8.50
CA ILE A 300 26.47 -6.44 -7.54
C ILE A 300 25.20 -7.33 -7.49
N MET A 301 24.89 -8.04 -8.57
CA MET A 301 23.71 -8.92 -8.67
C MET A 301 23.94 -10.33 -8.12
N GLU A 302 25.17 -10.75 -7.88
CA GLU A 302 25.56 -11.98 -7.18
C GLU A 302 25.39 -11.86 -5.67
#